data_1034e448a28af319224a2c14b79fa5de
#
_entry.id   1034e448a28af319224a2c14b79fa5de
#
_cell.length_a   1.000
_cell.length_b   1.000
_cell.length_c   1.000
_cell.angle_alpha   90.00
_cell.angle_beta   90.00
_cell.angle_gamma   90.00
#
_symmetry.space_group_name_H-M   'P 1'
#
loop_
_entity.id
_entity.type
_entity.pdbx_description
1 polymer ?
#
loop_
_entity_poly.entity_id
_entity_poly.type
_entity_poly.pdbx_seq_one_letter_code
_entity_poly.pdbx_strand_id
1 'polypeptide(L)' 'AEATQNYRLEVHVDEELREDTLRKGCPWVALEEILSQDPRPAYQDDPERVYHLDYAGWAVEFIVDGATVCVKKCARK' A
#
# COMPACT_ATOMS: atom_id res chain seq x y z
N ALA A 1 25.04 -2.15 12.57
CA ALA A 1 24.48 -2.14 12.29
C ALA A 1 23.62 -1.82 12.12
N GLU A 2 23.46 -1.73 11.81
CA GLU A 2 22.76 -1.47 11.53
C GLU A 2 21.86 -1.57 11.41
N ALA A 3 21.78 -1.67 11.35
CA ALA A 3 20.89 -2.00 11.09
C ALA A 3 19.85 -1.53 10.88
N THR A 4 19.58 -1.18 10.64
CA THR A 4 18.76 -0.67 10.46
C THR A 4 17.92 -0.76 9.97
N GLN A 5 17.56 -0.94 9.80
CA GLN A 5 16.73 -1.10 9.42
C GLN A 5 16.00 -0.45 8.65
N ASN A 6 16.11 -0.17 7.85
CA ASN A 6 15.33 0.25 6.75
C ASN A 6 14.50 -0.84 6.23
N TYR A 7 13.68 -1.32 7.08
CA TYR A 7 12.77 -2.35 6.72
C TYR A 7 11.64 -1.73 5.91
N ARG A 8 11.62 -1.98 4.61
CA ARG A 8 10.58 -1.48 3.75
C ARG A 8 9.90 -2.61 3.03
N LEU A 9 8.60 -2.52 2.92
CA LEU A 9 7.82 -3.49 2.18
C LEU A 9 7.85 -3.15 0.69
N GLU A 10 7.76 -4.19 -0.13
CA GLU A 10 7.68 -3.99 -1.58
C GLU A 10 6.21 -3.81 -1.95
N VAL A 11 5.92 -2.79 -2.73
CA VAL A 11 4.53 -2.47 -3.09
C VAL A 11 4.24 -2.96 -4.50
N HIS A 12 3.22 -3.79 -4.61
CA HIS A 12 2.76 -4.30 -5.90
C HIS A 12 1.34 -3.84 -6.15
N VAL A 13 1.07 -3.36 -7.35
CA VAL A 13 -0.25 -2.93 -7.74
C VAL A 13 -0.47 -3.31 -9.21
N ASP A 14 -1.71 -3.66 -9.54
CA ASP A 14 -2.08 -3.96 -10.91
C ASP A 14 -1.78 -2.75 -11.80
N GLU A 15 -1.11 -2.98 -12.91
CA GLU A 15 -0.72 -1.91 -13.80
C GLU A 15 -1.92 -1.13 -14.31
N GLU A 16 -2.99 -1.82 -14.65
CA GLU A 16 -4.20 -1.16 -15.09
C GLU A 16 -4.79 -0.27 -14.01
N LEU A 17 -4.83 -0.77 -12.80
CA LEU A 17 -5.35 0.01 -11.67
C LEU A 17 -4.48 1.23 -11.41
N ARG A 18 -3.19 1.06 -11.48
CA ARG A 18 -2.26 2.15 -11.25
C ARG A 18 -2.44 3.24 -12.28
N GLU A 19 -2.50 2.86 -13.56
CA GLU A 19 -2.65 3.83 -14.62
C GLU A 19 -3.97 4.56 -14.55
N ASP A 20 -5.03 3.83 -14.27
CA ASP A 20 -6.35 4.42 -14.18
C ASP A 20 -6.41 5.47 -13.07
N THR A 21 -5.87 5.14 -11.90
CA THR A 21 -5.89 6.06 -10.78
C THR A 21 -4.92 7.23 -10.98
N LEU A 22 -3.81 6.98 -11.65
CA LEU A 22 -2.87 8.06 -11.97
C LEU A 22 -3.53 9.11 -12.84
N ARG A 23 -4.34 8.68 -13.80
CA ARG A 23 -5.07 9.61 -14.65
C ARG A 23 -6.02 10.47 -13.84
N LYS A 24 -6.51 9.95 -12.74
CA LYS A 24 -7.44 10.67 -11.88
C LYS A 24 -6.74 11.52 -10.84
N GLY A 25 -5.42 11.54 -10.86
CA GLY A 25 -4.65 12.38 -9.95
C GLY A 25 -4.26 11.71 -8.65
N CYS A 26 -4.24 10.39 -8.62
CA CYS A 26 -3.86 9.66 -7.43
C CYS A 26 -2.38 9.88 -7.10
N PRO A 27 -2.06 10.26 -5.84
CA PRO A 27 -0.67 10.52 -5.47
C PRO A 27 0.08 9.22 -5.16
N TRP A 28 0.36 8.44 -6.19
CA TRP A 28 0.97 7.13 -6.02
C TRP A 28 2.34 7.19 -5.36
N VAL A 29 3.12 8.22 -5.64
CA VAL A 29 4.44 8.35 -5.01
C VAL A 29 4.30 8.37 -3.50
N ALA A 30 3.38 9.20 -3.00
CA ALA A 30 3.14 9.26 -1.57
C ALA A 30 2.52 7.98 -1.03
N LEU A 31 1.59 7.40 -1.78
CA LEU A 31 0.94 6.16 -1.34
C LEU A 31 1.92 5.01 -1.26
N GLU A 32 2.79 4.88 -2.25
CA GLU A 32 3.78 3.82 -2.24
C GLU A 32 4.72 3.97 -1.05
N GLU A 33 5.07 5.19 -0.72
CA GLU A 33 5.92 5.42 0.43
C GLU A 33 5.24 5.02 1.73
N ILE A 34 3.98 5.41 1.88
CA ILE A 34 3.22 5.06 3.07
C ILE A 34 3.07 3.54 3.17
N LEU A 35 2.72 2.88 2.07
CA LEU A 35 2.54 1.44 2.07
C LEU A 35 3.84 0.70 2.35
N SER A 36 4.95 1.22 1.88
CA SER A 36 6.24 0.58 2.10
C SER A 36 6.68 0.65 3.55
N GLN A 37 6.09 1.56 4.34
CA GLN A 37 6.42 1.69 5.74
C GLN A 37 5.57 0.81 6.65
N ASP A 38 4.83 -0.12 6.07
CA ASP A 38 4.00 -1.06 6.81
C ASP A 38 2.97 -0.35 7.68
N PRO A 39 1.91 0.20 7.06
CA PRO A 39 0.93 1.00 7.80
C PRO A 39 -0.09 0.17 8.58
N ARG A 40 0.18 -1.08 8.82
CA ARG A 40 -0.76 -1.92 9.55
C ARG A 40 -0.93 -1.40 10.97
N PRO A 41 -2.18 -1.28 11.43
CA PRO A 41 -2.44 -0.73 12.76
C PRO A 41 -1.95 -1.63 13.89
N ALA A 42 -1.87 -2.92 13.65
CA ALA A 42 -1.35 -3.86 14.62
C ALA A 42 -0.46 -4.83 13.88
N TYR A 43 0.49 -5.37 14.59
CA TYR A 43 1.39 -6.32 13.98
C TYR A 43 0.65 -7.62 13.74
N GLN A 44 -0.09 -7.69 12.68
CA GLN A 44 -0.83 -8.89 12.34
C GLN A 44 -0.20 -9.53 11.13
N ASP A 45 0.08 -10.80 11.25
CA ASP A 45 0.75 -11.54 10.21
C ASP A 45 -0.27 -12.42 9.49
N ASP A 46 -1.24 -11.78 8.89
CA ASP A 46 -2.33 -12.46 8.20
C ASP A 46 -2.32 -12.03 6.74
N PRO A 47 -1.78 -12.86 5.84
CA PRO A 47 -1.66 -12.48 4.42
C PRO A 47 -2.99 -12.44 3.70
N GLU A 48 -4.06 -12.96 4.29
CA GLU A 48 -5.36 -12.93 3.65
C GLU A 48 -6.21 -11.77 4.12
N ARG A 49 -5.75 -11.03 5.12
CA ARG A 49 -6.52 -9.92 5.63
C ARG A 49 -6.40 -8.71 4.75
N VAL A 50 -7.54 -8.10 4.43
CA VAL A 50 -7.57 -6.88 3.63
C VAL A 50 -7.54 -5.69 4.58
N TYR A 51 -6.56 -4.82 4.36
CA TYR A 51 -6.43 -3.59 5.14
C TYR A 51 -6.91 -2.41 4.32
N HIS A 52 -7.29 -1.36 5.01
CA HIS A 52 -7.79 -0.16 4.37
C HIS A 52 -6.94 1.03 4.76
N LEU A 53 -6.66 1.88 3.79
CA LEU A 53 -5.89 3.10 4.01
C LEU A 53 -6.59 4.24 3.29
N ASP A 54 -6.83 5.34 4.02
CA ASP A 54 -7.39 6.54 3.42
C ASP A 54 -6.30 7.60 3.37
N TYR A 55 -6.11 8.16 2.19
CA TYR A 55 -5.08 9.19 2.03
C TYR A 55 -5.49 10.13 0.90
N ALA A 56 -5.45 11.43 1.18
CA ALA A 56 -5.70 12.47 0.17
C ALA A 56 -7.02 12.27 -0.58
N GLY A 57 -8.01 11.73 0.10
CA GLY A 57 -9.32 11.49 -0.52
C GLY A 57 -9.41 10.19 -1.30
N TRP A 58 -8.40 9.34 -1.18
CA TRP A 58 -8.39 8.04 -1.86
C TRP A 58 -8.51 6.92 -0.83
N ALA A 59 -9.29 5.91 -1.18
CA ALA A 59 -9.44 4.72 -0.36
C ALA A 59 -8.68 3.58 -1.02
N VAL A 60 -7.77 2.99 -0.30
CA VAL A 60 -6.92 1.92 -0.81
C VAL A 60 -7.16 0.65 0.00
N GLU A 61 -7.37 -0.45 -0.70
CA GLU A 61 -7.49 -1.76 -0.07
C GLU A 61 -6.28 -2.60 -0.48
N PHE A 62 -5.62 -3.18 0.49
CA PHE A 62 -4.43 -3.94 0.22
C PHE A 62 -4.27 -5.09 1.19
N ILE A 63 -3.44 -6.06 0.81
CA ILE A 63 -3.04 -7.14 1.71
C ILE A 63 -1.53 -7.08 1.86
N VAL A 64 -1.04 -7.63 2.96
CA VAL A 64 0.40 -7.71 3.21
C VAL A 64 0.77 -9.17 3.34
N ASP A 65 1.63 -9.64 2.45
CA ASP A 65 2.09 -11.01 2.43
C ASP A 65 3.59 -11.00 2.61
N GLY A 66 4.06 -11.36 3.81
CA GLY A 66 5.48 -11.31 4.10
C GLY A 66 6.00 -9.88 4.03
N ALA A 67 6.88 -9.62 3.10
CA ALA A 67 7.46 -8.30 2.91
C ALA A 67 6.86 -7.58 1.69
N THR A 68 5.71 -8.04 1.22
CA THR A 68 5.10 -7.51 0.01
C THR A 68 3.71 -6.98 0.31
N VAL A 69 3.43 -5.76 -0.17
CA VAL A 69 2.10 -5.17 -0.10
C VAL A 69 1.45 -5.34 -1.46
N CYS A 70 0.27 -5.96 -1.50
CA CYS A 70 -0.47 -6.13 -2.74
C CYS A 70 -1.70 -5.26 -2.70
N VAL A 71 -1.74 -4.24 -3.53
CA VAL A 71 -2.89 -3.34 -3.60
C VAL A 71 -4.00 -4.03 -4.38
N LYS A 72 -5.16 -4.18 -3.75
CA LYS A 72 -6.30 -4.84 -4.37
C LYS A 72 -7.26 -3.86 -4.99
N LYS A 73 -7.39 -2.69 -4.39
CA LYS A 73 -8.33 -1.71 -4.89
C LYS A 73 -7.86 -0.31 -4.49
N CYS A 74 -8.10 0.63 -5.36
CA CYS A 74 -7.82 2.03 -5.08
C CYS A 74 -8.90 2.86 -5.77
N ALA A 75 -9.64 3.60 -4.99
CA ALA A 75 -10.73 4.39 -5.52
C ALA A 75 -10.82 5.71 -4.79
N ARG A 76 -11.32 6.70 -5.47
CA ARG A 76 -11.54 8.00 -4.88
C ARG A 76 -12.81 7.98 -4.04
N LYS A 77 -12.72 8.56 -2.87
CA LYS A 77 -13.87 8.63 -1.97
C LYS A 77 -14.92 9.63 -2.44
#